data_5d3d297ac955df5bca642b61d0aaf600
#
_entry.id   5d3d297ac955df5bca642b61d0aaf600
#
_cell.length_a   1.000
_cell.length_b   1.000
_cell.length_c   1.000
_cell.angle_alpha   90.00
_cell.angle_beta   90.00
_cell.angle_gamma   90.00
#
_symmetry.space_group_name_H-M   'P 1'
#
loop_
_entity.id
_entity.type
_entity.pdbx_description
1 polymer ?
#
loop_
_entity_poly.entity_id
_entity_poly.type
_entity_poly.pdbx_seq_one_letter_code
_entity_poly.pdbx_strand_id
1 'polypeptide(L)'
;MSAQGPSSDPAFRRRIVLTSLAGLAIAGAVGAFEHHAYNRPPRKQPDGQYRKLRLIWPHSDTAPVLAVAYQKGFFARYSLDVESIFSPQNGNEALDALAAGTGDYAVAPALTWLPRLYGGLPASLILGIQPGTFRLLVRRGANITRLDQLVGRTVAMPDKNAADKFFFAIMMRRKGINAMGGITWTDMPADQMVDSARAHTIDAVVAHDPLAWQLLNSHADLFSELVGSNTGHYADRTSLILGASKTALDTDPDAATALTLALRDAAKWANQHRDEAAILVADESSDFSTDAMRAMLHHQPAISPVTGHALRDQMAQYCDELQLIGQLPDTEAASAIARRSTRNVLNG
;
A
#
# COMPACT_ATOMS: atom_id res chain seq x y z
N MET A 1 40.45 2.34 58.80
CA MET A 1 39.46 1.69 57.93
C MET A 1 39.86 2.01 56.46
N SER A 2 40.54 1.08 55.79
CA SER A 2 41.09 1.27 54.48
C SER A 2 40.10 0.73 53.44
N ALA A 3 39.68 1.57 52.51
CA ALA A 3 38.89 1.18 51.34
C ALA A 3 39.79 0.56 50.27
N GLN A 4 39.56 -0.71 49.96
CA GLN A 4 40.23 -1.39 48.82
C GLN A 4 39.52 -0.97 47.52
N GLY A 5 40.32 -0.46 46.57
CA GLY A 5 39.86 -0.16 45.20
C GLY A 5 39.74 -1.45 44.34
N PRO A 6 39.01 -1.41 43.23
CA PRO A 6 38.72 -2.58 42.44
C PRO A 6 40.00 -3.10 41.73
N SER A 7 40.22 -4.42 41.81
CA SER A 7 41.33 -5.13 41.22
C SER A 7 41.32 -5.03 39.66
N SER A 8 42.44 -4.63 39.09
CA SER A 8 42.70 -4.61 37.66
C SER A 8 43.20 -5.99 37.18
N ASP A 9 42.27 -6.94 36.99
CA ASP A 9 42.59 -8.23 36.41
C ASP A 9 42.59 -8.13 34.86
N PRO A 10 43.77 -8.29 34.23
CA PRO A 10 43.88 -8.21 32.78
C PRO A 10 43.13 -9.32 32.05
N ALA A 11 42.80 -10.44 32.68
CA ALA A 11 42.04 -11.53 32.13
C ALA A 11 40.55 -11.16 31.97
N PHE A 12 40.01 -10.33 32.85
CA PHE A 12 38.61 -9.84 32.79
C PHE A 12 38.45 -8.87 31.63
N ARG A 13 39.38 -7.97 31.39
CA ARG A 13 39.34 -7.03 30.24
C ARG A 13 39.46 -7.75 28.91
N ARG A 14 40.25 -8.80 28.79
CA ARG A 14 40.34 -9.61 27.56
C ARG A 14 39.05 -10.36 27.26
N ARG A 15 38.32 -10.87 28.25
CA ARG A 15 37.04 -11.56 28.03
C ARG A 15 35.93 -10.59 27.57
N ILE A 16 35.86 -9.37 28.13
CA ILE A 16 34.85 -8.37 27.70
C ILE A 16 35.15 -7.89 26.26
N VAL A 17 36.41 -7.68 25.89
CA VAL A 17 36.77 -7.26 24.54
C VAL A 17 36.50 -8.36 23.51
N LEU A 18 36.76 -9.64 23.86
CA LEU A 18 36.49 -10.78 22.95
C LEU A 18 34.99 -11.05 22.79
N THR A 19 34.17 -10.89 23.83
CA THR A 19 32.72 -11.03 23.71
C THR A 19 32.08 -9.85 22.96
N SER A 20 32.59 -8.63 23.09
CA SER A 20 32.13 -7.46 22.35
C SER A 20 32.51 -7.55 20.86
N LEU A 21 33.71 -8.04 20.52
CA LEU A 21 34.10 -8.25 19.13
C LEU A 21 33.38 -9.41 18.45
N ALA A 22 33.07 -10.49 19.19
CA ALA A 22 32.27 -11.60 18.68
C ALA A 22 30.80 -11.17 18.45
N GLY A 23 30.23 -10.38 19.37
CA GLY A 23 28.89 -9.82 19.22
C GLY A 23 28.76 -8.87 18.02
N LEU A 24 29.74 -8.01 17.80
CA LEU A 24 29.80 -7.11 16.64
C LEU A 24 30.02 -7.88 15.31
N ALA A 25 30.83 -8.94 15.33
CA ALA A 25 31.03 -9.79 14.15
C ALA A 25 29.78 -10.59 13.77
N ILE A 26 29.02 -11.09 14.77
CA ILE A 26 27.76 -11.79 14.54
C ILE A 26 26.68 -10.81 14.04
N ALA A 27 26.55 -9.63 14.64
CA ALA A 27 25.62 -8.60 14.19
C ALA A 27 25.96 -8.10 12.78
N GLY A 28 27.26 -7.92 12.46
CA GLY A 28 27.72 -7.57 11.12
C GLY A 28 27.49 -8.69 10.10
N ALA A 29 27.69 -9.96 10.48
CA ALA A 29 27.45 -11.10 9.61
C ALA A 29 25.95 -11.31 9.33
N VAL A 30 25.09 -11.17 10.34
CA VAL A 30 23.62 -11.23 10.17
C VAL A 30 23.14 -10.08 9.30
N GLY A 31 23.58 -8.84 9.54
CA GLY A 31 23.23 -7.70 8.71
C GLY A 31 23.73 -7.81 7.26
N ALA A 32 24.94 -8.35 7.05
CA ALA A 32 25.48 -8.60 5.71
C ALA A 32 24.75 -9.76 5.01
N PHE A 33 24.37 -10.79 5.76
CA PHE A 33 23.58 -11.92 5.23
C PHE A 33 22.16 -11.50 4.86
N GLU A 34 21.48 -10.74 5.70
CA GLU A 34 20.18 -10.15 5.36
C GLU A 34 20.30 -9.21 4.16
N HIS A 35 21.31 -8.34 4.11
CA HIS A 35 21.52 -7.44 2.98
C HIS A 35 21.80 -8.21 1.68
N HIS A 36 22.57 -9.28 1.71
CA HIS A 36 22.80 -10.15 0.56
C HIS A 36 21.56 -10.95 0.15
N ALA A 37 20.77 -11.45 1.11
CA ALA A 37 19.52 -12.16 0.82
C ALA A 37 18.49 -11.23 0.14
N TYR A 38 18.39 -9.97 0.60
CA TYR A 38 17.47 -8.97 0.03
C TYR A 38 17.91 -8.41 -1.33
N ASN A 39 19.16 -8.60 -1.73
CA ASN A 39 19.72 -8.03 -2.97
C ASN A 39 20.18 -9.10 -3.97
N ARG A 40 19.78 -10.37 -3.78
CA ARG A 40 20.13 -11.39 -4.75
C ARG A 40 19.53 -11.03 -6.11
N PRO A 41 20.33 -10.77 -7.15
CA PRO A 41 19.79 -10.44 -8.45
C PRO A 41 19.02 -11.63 -9.00
N PRO A 42 17.85 -11.39 -9.66
CA PRO A 42 17.11 -12.45 -10.32
C PRO A 42 17.99 -13.11 -11.39
N ARG A 43 17.82 -14.40 -11.58
CA ARG A 43 18.57 -15.12 -12.63
C ARG A 43 18.19 -14.53 -13.99
N LYS A 44 19.19 -14.20 -14.79
CA LYS A 44 18.96 -13.79 -16.18
C LYS A 44 18.41 -14.97 -16.97
N GLN A 45 17.56 -14.69 -17.93
CA GLN A 45 17.16 -15.74 -18.87
C GLN A 45 18.39 -16.22 -19.66
N PRO A 46 18.45 -17.52 -20.06
CA PRO A 46 19.60 -18.11 -20.72
C PRO A 46 19.98 -17.41 -22.05
N ASP A 47 19.00 -16.87 -22.76
CA ASP A 47 19.13 -16.17 -24.04
C ASP A 47 19.38 -14.66 -23.91
N GLY A 48 19.41 -14.14 -22.69
CA GLY A 48 19.55 -12.70 -22.42
C GLY A 48 18.33 -11.85 -22.77
N GLN A 49 17.19 -12.47 -23.14
CA GLN A 49 15.94 -11.76 -23.43
C GLN A 49 15.31 -11.25 -22.15
N TYR A 50 14.45 -10.24 -22.29
CA TYR A 50 13.66 -9.73 -21.19
C TYR A 50 12.50 -10.68 -20.86
N ARG A 51 12.18 -10.79 -19.56
CA ARG A 51 10.97 -11.49 -19.10
C ARG A 51 9.75 -10.65 -19.41
N LYS A 52 8.86 -11.19 -20.19
CA LYS A 52 7.56 -10.57 -20.48
C LYS A 52 6.60 -10.89 -19.36
N LEU A 53 5.94 -9.89 -18.82
CA LEU A 53 4.90 -10.04 -17.81
C LEU A 53 3.82 -8.98 -17.96
N ARG A 54 2.61 -9.29 -17.49
CA ARG A 54 1.44 -8.42 -17.56
C ARG A 54 1.09 -7.95 -16.15
N LEU A 55 1.15 -6.63 -15.95
CA LEU A 55 0.89 -5.96 -14.68
C LEU A 55 -0.43 -5.18 -14.78
N ILE A 56 -1.42 -5.56 -13.98
CA ILE A 56 -2.68 -4.85 -13.83
C ILE A 56 -2.49 -3.74 -12.81
N TRP A 57 -2.72 -2.48 -13.26
CA TRP A 57 -2.68 -1.31 -12.38
C TRP A 57 -3.98 -0.53 -12.57
N PRO A 58 -4.84 -0.42 -11.53
CA PRO A 58 -6.13 0.23 -11.69
C PRO A 58 -5.98 1.73 -11.97
N HIS A 59 -6.86 2.26 -12.80
CA HIS A 59 -6.85 3.65 -13.22
C HIS A 59 -7.06 4.64 -12.06
N SER A 60 -7.80 4.21 -11.02
CA SER A 60 -8.09 5.03 -9.85
C SER A 60 -6.86 5.33 -8.97
N ASP A 61 -5.80 4.52 -9.07
CA ASP A 61 -4.65 4.66 -8.18
C ASP A 61 -3.56 5.52 -8.82
N THR A 62 -3.10 6.52 -8.09
CA THR A 62 -1.92 7.30 -8.50
C THR A 62 -0.72 6.39 -8.67
N ALA A 63 -0.01 6.52 -9.78
CA ALA A 63 1.05 5.60 -10.17
C ALA A 63 2.46 6.23 -10.22
N PRO A 64 2.92 7.03 -9.21
CA PRO A 64 4.25 7.64 -9.26
C PRO A 64 5.35 6.58 -9.33
N VAL A 65 5.18 5.45 -8.66
CA VAL A 65 6.13 4.34 -8.66
C VAL A 65 6.17 3.67 -10.04
N LEU A 66 5.03 3.52 -10.69
CA LEU A 66 4.93 2.90 -12.01
C LEU A 66 5.56 3.81 -13.09
N ALA A 67 5.21 5.10 -13.13
CA ALA A 67 5.78 6.09 -14.05
C ALA A 67 7.31 6.15 -13.91
N VAL A 68 7.80 6.21 -12.67
CA VAL A 68 9.24 6.16 -12.37
C VAL A 68 9.87 4.84 -12.85
N ALA A 69 9.21 3.69 -12.65
CA ALA A 69 9.74 2.39 -13.06
C ALA A 69 9.95 2.32 -14.57
N TYR A 70 9.04 2.88 -15.36
CA TYR A 70 9.18 2.99 -16.82
C TYR A 70 10.22 4.04 -17.21
N GLN A 71 10.01 5.29 -16.84
CA GLN A 71 10.77 6.42 -17.35
C GLN A 71 12.22 6.45 -16.89
N LYS A 72 12.52 5.94 -15.69
CA LYS A 72 13.90 5.80 -15.18
C LYS A 72 14.52 4.43 -15.45
N GLY A 73 13.85 3.57 -16.22
CA GLY A 73 14.38 2.30 -16.70
C GLY A 73 14.57 1.23 -15.63
N PHE A 74 13.81 1.25 -14.53
CA PHE A 74 13.94 0.24 -13.49
C PHE A 74 13.52 -1.15 -13.98
N PHE A 75 12.51 -1.25 -14.83
CA PHE A 75 12.12 -2.53 -15.43
C PHE A 75 13.24 -3.10 -16.31
N ALA A 76 13.81 -2.28 -17.19
CA ALA A 76 14.93 -2.70 -18.05
C ALA A 76 16.16 -3.13 -17.24
N ARG A 77 16.47 -2.44 -16.12
CA ARG A 77 17.56 -2.79 -15.20
C ARG A 77 17.44 -4.20 -14.65
N TYR A 78 16.21 -4.66 -14.43
CA TYR A 78 15.91 -6.01 -13.95
C TYR A 78 15.53 -6.98 -15.07
N SER A 79 15.81 -6.63 -16.34
CA SER A 79 15.54 -7.43 -17.53
C SER A 79 14.07 -7.82 -17.68
N LEU A 80 13.18 -6.85 -17.43
CA LEU A 80 11.73 -6.99 -17.53
C LEU A 80 11.19 -6.20 -18.73
N ASP A 81 10.30 -6.83 -19.49
CA ASP A 81 9.41 -6.24 -20.47
C ASP A 81 8.00 -6.30 -19.88
N VAL A 82 7.53 -5.16 -19.35
CA VAL A 82 6.28 -5.08 -18.59
C VAL A 82 5.19 -4.48 -19.47
N GLU A 83 4.12 -5.23 -19.69
CA GLU A 83 2.88 -4.74 -20.28
C GLU A 83 1.94 -4.30 -19.14
N SER A 84 1.66 -3.00 -19.02
CA SER A 84 0.69 -2.50 -18.04
C SER A 84 -0.73 -2.47 -18.58
N ILE A 85 -1.66 -2.99 -17.80
CA ILE A 85 -3.09 -3.07 -18.11
C ILE A 85 -3.83 -2.09 -17.22
N PHE A 86 -4.36 -1.02 -17.79
CA PHE A 86 -5.05 0.07 -17.08
C PHE A 86 -6.58 0.04 -17.24
N SER A 87 -7.14 -0.97 -17.95
CA SER A 87 -8.59 -1.08 -18.16
C SER A 87 -9.42 -1.19 -16.89
N PRO A 88 -8.98 -1.84 -15.78
CA PRO A 88 -9.71 -1.82 -14.51
C PRO A 88 -9.77 -0.40 -13.93
N GLN A 89 -10.96 0.00 -13.47
CA GLN A 89 -11.18 1.32 -12.91
C GLN A 89 -10.81 1.41 -11.43
N ASN A 90 -10.86 0.28 -10.71
CA ASN A 90 -10.61 0.21 -9.28
C ASN A 90 -9.94 -1.13 -8.89
N GLY A 91 -9.56 -1.25 -7.60
CA GLY A 91 -8.89 -2.43 -7.09
C GLY A 91 -9.72 -3.72 -7.20
N ASN A 92 -11.05 -3.66 -7.07
CA ASN A 92 -11.91 -4.83 -7.24
C ASN A 92 -11.87 -5.38 -8.66
N GLU A 93 -11.98 -4.48 -9.65
CA GLU A 93 -11.89 -4.85 -11.07
C GLU A 93 -10.49 -5.37 -11.44
N ALA A 94 -9.43 -4.81 -10.82
CA ALA A 94 -8.07 -5.32 -11.01
C ALA A 94 -7.94 -6.77 -10.52
N LEU A 95 -8.56 -7.12 -9.39
CA LEU A 95 -8.56 -8.49 -8.89
C LEU A 95 -9.46 -9.44 -9.69
N ASP A 96 -10.55 -8.94 -10.27
CA ASP A 96 -11.38 -9.70 -11.21
C ASP A 96 -10.60 -10.01 -12.50
N ALA A 97 -9.86 -9.04 -13.04
CA ALA A 97 -8.99 -9.22 -14.21
C ALA A 97 -7.85 -10.23 -13.91
N LEU A 98 -7.26 -10.19 -12.70
CA LEU A 98 -6.27 -11.17 -12.27
C LEU A 98 -6.88 -12.57 -12.18
N ALA A 99 -8.07 -12.70 -11.59
CA ALA A 99 -8.79 -13.97 -11.48
C ALA A 99 -9.14 -14.55 -12.85
N ALA A 100 -9.46 -13.70 -13.83
CA ALA A 100 -9.73 -14.08 -15.22
C ALA A 100 -8.45 -14.41 -16.03
N GLY A 101 -7.25 -14.23 -15.44
CA GLY A 101 -5.98 -14.49 -16.13
C GLY A 101 -5.60 -13.42 -17.15
N THR A 102 -6.22 -12.23 -17.11
CA THR A 102 -5.88 -11.10 -17.97
C THR A 102 -4.46 -10.60 -17.74
N GLY A 103 -3.98 -10.65 -16.48
CA GLY A 103 -2.62 -10.31 -16.08
C GLY A 103 -2.01 -11.35 -15.14
N ASP A 104 -0.73 -11.22 -14.93
CA ASP A 104 0.08 -12.12 -14.10
C ASP A 104 0.24 -11.57 -12.69
N TYR A 105 0.27 -10.24 -12.58
CA TYR A 105 0.42 -9.45 -11.37
C TYR A 105 -0.66 -8.39 -11.33
N ALA A 106 -1.08 -8.00 -10.13
CA ALA A 106 -2.04 -6.91 -9.95
C ALA A 106 -1.67 -6.04 -8.76
N VAL A 107 -2.05 -4.78 -8.83
CA VAL A 107 -1.95 -3.82 -7.74
C VAL A 107 -3.35 -3.48 -7.25
N ALA A 108 -3.56 -3.51 -5.94
CA ALA A 108 -4.82 -3.11 -5.32
C ALA A 108 -4.57 -2.75 -3.83
N PRO A 109 -5.50 -2.05 -3.18
CA PRO A 109 -5.43 -1.81 -1.74
C PRO A 109 -5.48 -3.10 -0.91
N ALA A 110 -4.75 -3.14 0.21
CA ALA A 110 -4.74 -4.29 1.14
C ALA A 110 -6.16 -4.70 1.59
N LEU A 111 -7.02 -3.71 1.85
CA LEU A 111 -8.41 -3.93 2.26
C LEU A 111 -9.29 -4.54 1.15
N THR A 112 -8.89 -4.40 -0.11
CA THR A 112 -9.51 -5.10 -1.24
C THR A 112 -8.94 -6.51 -1.41
N TRP A 113 -7.61 -6.66 -1.29
CA TRP A 113 -6.93 -7.94 -1.46
C TRP A 113 -7.36 -9.02 -0.47
N LEU A 114 -7.34 -8.68 0.84
CA LEU A 114 -7.47 -9.68 1.90
C LEU A 114 -8.80 -10.43 1.90
N PRO A 115 -9.97 -9.78 1.72
CA PRO A 115 -11.24 -10.52 1.58
C PRO A 115 -11.28 -11.43 0.36
N ARG A 116 -10.67 -11.01 -0.77
CA ARG A 116 -10.63 -11.80 -2.01
C ARG A 116 -9.71 -13.02 -1.87
N LEU A 117 -8.55 -12.86 -1.23
CA LEU A 117 -7.63 -13.97 -0.93
C LEU A 117 -8.27 -14.95 0.06
N TYR A 118 -8.96 -14.45 1.07
CA TYR A 118 -9.72 -15.29 2.00
C TYR A 118 -10.81 -16.08 1.27
N GLY A 119 -11.49 -15.46 0.31
CA GLY A 119 -12.48 -16.05 -0.57
C GLY A 119 -11.94 -17.03 -1.62
N GLY A 120 -10.62 -17.29 -1.64
CA GLY A 120 -9.99 -18.32 -2.48
C GLY A 120 -9.37 -17.78 -3.78
N LEU A 121 -9.17 -16.47 -3.96
CA LEU A 121 -8.40 -15.93 -5.09
C LEU A 121 -6.99 -16.55 -5.10
N PRO A 122 -6.57 -17.27 -6.18
CA PRO A 122 -5.29 -17.97 -6.21
C PRO A 122 -4.11 -17.00 -6.49
N ALA A 123 -3.77 -16.20 -5.50
CA ALA A 123 -2.70 -15.21 -5.56
C ALA A 123 -1.97 -15.09 -4.23
N SER A 124 -0.84 -14.38 -4.21
CA SER A 124 -0.11 -14.03 -2.99
C SER A 124 0.42 -12.60 -3.07
N LEU A 125 0.42 -11.91 -1.93
CA LEU A 125 0.96 -10.56 -1.79
C LEU A 125 2.48 -10.62 -1.65
N ILE A 126 3.22 -9.84 -2.42
CA ILE A 126 4.68 -9.92 -2.51
C ILE A 126 5.40 -8.61 -2.19
N LEU A 127 4.75 -7.45 -2.37
CA LEU A 127 5.33 -6.14 -2.10
C LEU A 127 4.23 -5.16 -1.66
N GLY A 128 4.43 -4.48 -0.53
CA GLY A 128 3.73 -3.26 -0.21
C GLY A 128 4.44 -2.09 -0.88
N ILE A 129 3.74 -1.34 -1.73
CA ILE A 129 4.34 -0.31 -2.58
C ILE A 129 4.38 1.02 -1.84
N GLN A 130 3.23 1.48 -1.36
CA GLN A 130 3.07 2.81 -0.76
C GLN A 130 1.96 2.82 0.30
N PRO A 131 1.98 3.81 1.22
CA PRO A 131 0.91 4.02 2.19
C PRO A 131 -0.42 4.37 1.54
N GLY A 132 -1.50 4.27 2.32
CA GLY A 132 -2.82 4.70 1.90
C GLY A 132 -2.96 6.22 1.84
N THR A 133 -3.78 6.69 0.91
CA THR A 133 -4.10 8.11 0.71
C THR A 133 -5.61 8.35 0.89
N PHE A 134 -6.23 7.57 1.77
CA PHE A 134 -7.67 7.66 2.05
C PHE A 134 -8.03 8.97 2.73
N ARG A 135 -9.11 9.61 2.25
CA ARG A 135 -9.67 10.84 2.83
C ARG A 135 -11.17 10.72 3.01
N LEU A 136 -11.67 11.22 4.13
CA LEU A 136 -13.09 11.41 4.39
C LEU A 136 -13.37 12.89 4.28
N LEU A 137 -14.11 13.26 3.25
CA LEU A 137 -14.52 14.62 2.94
C LEU A 137 -15.96 14.84 3.38
N VAL A 138 -16.23 15.92 4.07
CA VAL A 138 -17.60 16.29 4.46
C VAL A 138 -18.08 17.48 3.65
N ARG A 139 -19.36 17.49 3.28
CA ARG A 139 -19.99 18.62 2.62
C ARG A 139 -20.04 19.80 3.59
N ARG A 140 -19.52 20.95 3.16
CA ARG A 140 -19.67 22.19 3.93
C ARG A 140 -21.13 22.50 4.11
N GLY A 141 -21.53 22.92 5.29
CA GLY A 141 -22.94 23.14 5.63
C GLY A 141 -23.70 21.88 6.11
N ALA A 142 -23.11 20.68 6.07
CA ALA A 142 -23.67 19.51 6.75
C ALA A 142 -23.42 19.55 8.28
N ASN A 143 -22.60 20.49 8.76
CA ASN A 143 -22.25 20.68 10.17
C ASN A 143 -21.63 19.43 10.83
N ILE A 144 -20.85 18.66 10.05
CA ILE A 144 -20.13 17.48 10.50
C ILE A 144 -18.70 17.87 10.81
N THR A 145 -18.30 17.76 12.07
CA THR A 145 -16.96 18.07 12.58
C THR A 145 -16.31 16.90 13.32
N ARG A 146 -17.06 15.81 13.52
CA ARG A 146 -16.62 14.59 14.22
C ARG A 146 -17.22 13.36 13.55
N LEU A 147 -16.50 12.23 13.67
CA LEU A 147 -16.88 10.96 13.04
C LEU A 147 -18.26 10.41 13.54
N ASP A 148 -18.60 10.62 14.80
CA ASP A 148 -19.87 10.16 15.38
C ASP A 148 -21.09 10.84 14.75
N GLN A 149 -20.93 12.05 14.20
CA GLN A 149 -22.00 12.79 13.51
C GLN A 149 -22.33 12.23 12.10
N LEU A 150 -21.54 11.28 11.61
CA LEU A 150 -21.81 10.56 10.35
C LEU A 150 -22.88 9.46 10.53
N VAL A 151 -23.21 9.07 11.76
CA VAL A 151 -24.28 8.11 12.02
C VAL A 151 -25.61 8.67 11.53
N GLY A 152 -26.35 7.90 10.72
CA GLY A 152 -27.59 8.33 10.06
C GLY A 152 -27.40 9.20 8.82
N ARG A 153 -26.15 9.46 8.40
CA ARG A 153 -25.84 10.27 7.22
C ARG A 153 -25.62 9.40 5.97
N THR A 154 -25.67 10.05 4.81
CA THR A 154 -25.35 9.41 3.52
C THR A 154 -23.91 9.74 3.12
N VAL A 155 -23.11 8.69 2.95
CA VAL A 155 -21.68 8.79 2.57
C VAL A 155 -21.49 8.13 1.21
N ALA A 156 -21.02 8.89 0.25
CA ALA A 156 -20.69 8.39 -1.09
C ALA A 156 -19.31 7.71 -1.11
N MET A 157 -19.17 6.73 -1.99
CA MET A 157 -17.93 6.01 -2.25
C MET A 157 -17.80 5.69 -3.76
N PRO A 158 -16.57 5.55 -4.32
CA PRO A 158 -16.39 5.35 -5.76
C PRO A 158 -16.87 3.98 -6.25
N ASP A 159 -16.88 2.97 -5.39
CA ASP A 159 -17.38 1.63 -5.71
C ASP A 159 -17.98 0.95 -4.47
N LYS A 160 -18.80 -0.07 -4.68
CA LYS A 160 -19.59 -0.74 -3.65
C LYS A 160 -18.77 -1.37 -2.52
N ASN A 161 -17.60 -1.89 -2.84
CA ASN A 161 -16.68 -2.56 -1.91
C ASN A 161 -15.35 -1.79 -1.80
N ALA A 162 -15.43 -0.46 -1.87
CA ALA A 162 -14.27 0.41 -1.81
C ALA A 162 -13.45 0.17 -0.55
N ALA A 163 -12.13 0.10 -0.71
CA ALA A 163 -11.19 0.05 0.39
C ALA A 163 -11.33 1.26 1.33
N ASP A 164 -11.70 2.40 0.77
CA ASP A 164 -12.01 3.66 1.46
C ASP A 164 -13.09 3.48 2.52
N LYS A 165 -14.21 2.84 2.14
CA LYS A 165 -15.32 2.50 3.07
C LYS A 165 -14.81 1.64 4.22
N PHE A 166 -14.07 0.58 3.93
CA PHE A 166 -13.57 -0.32 4.96
C PHE A 166 -12.59 0.40 5.89
N PHE A 167 -11.69 1.23 5.33
CA PHE A 167 -10.74 2.00 6.12
C PHE A 167 -11.44 2.90 7.15
N PHE A 168 -12.42 3.68 6.72
CA PHE A 168 -13.14 4.57 7.64
C PHE A 168 -14.09 3.83 8.57
N ALA A 169 -14.69 2.73 8.13
CA ALA A 169 -15.48 1.86 9.01
C ALA A 169 -14.62 1.27 10.15
N ILE A 170 -13.39 0.85 9.86
CA ILE A 170 -12.41 0.39 10.85
C ILE A 170 -12.06 1.52 11.83
N MET A 171 -11.71 2.70 11.30
CA MET A 171 -11.38 3.87 12.13
C MET A 171 -12.52 4.24 13.09
N MET A 172 -13.76 4.23 12.59
CA MET A 172 -14.96 4.51 13.39
C MET A 172 -15.24 3.40 14.40
N ARG A 173 -15.09 2.13 14.01
CA ARG A 173 -15.30 0.97 14.90
C ARG A 173 -14.35 0.98 16.09
N ARG A 174 -13.09 1.37 15.89
CA ARG A 174 -12.10 1.57 16.96
C ARG A 174 -12.51 2.67 17.97
N LYS A 175 -13.40 3.58 17.58
CA LYS A 175 -14.01 4.60 18.45
C LYS A 175 -15.39 4.19 18.99
N GLY A 176 -15.79 2.93 18.83
CA GLY A 176 -17.09 2.41 19.28
C GLY A 176 -18.27 2.74 18.35
N ILE A 177 -18.03 3.30 17.16
CA ILE A 177 -19.05 3.67 16.20
C ILE A 177 -19.27 2.52 15.22
N ASN A 178 -20.51 2.04 15.08
CA ASN A 178 -20.87 1.02 14.08
C ASN A 178 -21.17 1.67 12.73
N ALA A 179 -20.13 1.97 11.96
CA ALA A 179 -20.27 2.59 10.65
C ALA A 179 -20.91 1.68 9.60
N MET A 180 -20.66 0.36 9.68
CA MET A 180 -21.21 -0.60 8.68
C MET A 180 -22.72 -0.68 8.69
N GLY A 181 -23.37 -0.51 9.84
CA GLY A 181 -24.83 -0.51 9.98
C GLY A 181 -25.46 0.86 10.29
N GLY A 182 -24.65 1.84 10.69
CA GLY A 182 -25.14 3.15 11.12
C GLY A 182 -25.04 4.27 10.09
N ILE A 183 -24.37 4.01 8.93
CA ILE A 183 -24.20 4.97 7.84
C ILE A 183 -24.90 4.41 6.59
N THR A 184 -25.57 5.28 5.84
CA THR A 184 -26.06 4.95 4.51
C THR A 184 -24.92 5.11 3.51
N TRP A 185 -24.31 3.99 3.11
CA TRP A 185 -23.27 3.96 2.11
C TRP A 185 -23.87 3.90 0.70
N THR A 186 -23.48 4.80 -0.19
CA THR A 186 -23.94 4.83 -1.57
C THR A 186 -22.76 4.85 -2.53
N ASP A 187 -22.73 3.90 -3.46
CA ASP A 187 -21.77 3.90 -4.53
C ASP A 187 -22.27 4.80 -5.68
N MET A 188 -21.35 5.61 -6.19
CA MET A 188 -21.63 6.46 -7.35
C MET A 188 -20.33 6.84 -8.08
N PRO A 189 -20.38 7.07 -9.39
CA PRO A 189 -19.26 7.58 -10.15
C PRO A 189 -18.77 8.94 -9.62
N ALA A 190 -17.48 9.20 -9.78
CA ALA A 190 -16.83 10.41 -9.26
C ALA A 190 -17.46 11.71 -9.78
N ASP A 191 -17.85 11.74 -11.05
CA ASP A 191 -18.52 12.86 -11.71
C ASP A 191 -19.88 13.24 -11.09
N GLN A 192 -20.56 12.26 -10.49
CA GLN A 192 -21.87 12.49 -9.82
C GLN A 192 -21.73 12.98 -8.37
N MET A 193 -20.58 12.80 -7.73
CA MET A 193 -20.39 13.16 -6.32
C MET A 193 -20.56 14.65 -6.05
N VAL A 194 -20.07 15.48 -6.95
CA VAL A 194 -20.16 16.96 -6.82
C VAL A 194 -21.62 17.43 -6.93
N ASP A 195 -22.35 16.95 -7.91
CA ASP A 195 -23.75 17.32 -8.11
C ASP A 195 -24.64 16.77 -6.99
N SER A 196 -24.38 15.55 -6.51
CA SER A 196 -25.08 14.96 -5.37
C SER A 196 -24.84 15.74 -4.07
N ALA A 197 -23.62 16.24 -3.87
CA ALA A 197 -23.31 17.08 -2.72
C ALA A 197 -23.99 18.46 -2.81
N ARG A 198 -24.03 19.07 -4.01
CA ARG A 198 -24.77 20.33 -4.26
C ARG A 198 -26.27 20.16 -4.06
N ALA A 199 -26.82 19.03 -4.50
CA ALA A 199 -28.24 18.68 -4.31
C ALA A 199 -28.56 18.23 -2.88
N HIS A 200 -27.59 18.17 -1.97
CA HIS A 200 -27.72 17.72 -0.57
C HIS A 200 -28.21 16.28 -0.44
N THR A 201 -27.98 15.42 -1.44
CA THR A 201 -28.34 13.99 -1.39
C THR A 201 -27.27 13.14 -0.73
N ILE A 202 -26.05 13.70 -0.60
CA ILE A 202 -24.96 13.12 0.19
C ILE A 202 -24.41 14.13 1.19
N ASP A 203 -23.93 13.66 2.34
CA ASP A 203 -23.36 14.47 3.41
C ASP A 203 -21.83 14.41 3.42
N ALA A 204 -21.26 13.33 2.92
CA ALA A 204 -19.81 13.10 2.88
C ALA A 204 -19.41 12.18 1.74
N VAL A 205 -18.11 12.13 1.45
CA VAL A 205 -17.46 11.25 0.47
C VAL A 205 -16.28 10.57 1.14
N VAL A 206 -16.09 9.27 0.91
CA VAL A 206 -14.84 8.56 1.16
C VAL A 206 -14.19 8.22 -0.17
N ALA A 207 -12.94 8.60 -0.32
CA ALA A 207 -12.14 8.36 -1.52
C ALA A 207 -10.65 8.37 -1.16
N HIS A 208 -9.81 7.98 -2.10
CA HIS A 208 -8.35 8.15 -2.02
C HIS A 208 -7.85 9.08 -3.13
N ASP A 209 -6.59 9.51 -3.03
CA ASP A 209 -5.99 10.32 -4.09
C ASP A 209 -5.77 9.47 -5.36
N PRO A 210 -5.98 10.02 -6.55
CA PRO A 210 -6.12 11.44 -6.86
C PRO A 210 -7.55 12.01 -6.70
N LEU A 211 -8.61 11.18 -6.69
CA LEU A 211 -9.99 11.64 -6.63
C LEU A 211 -10.27 12.54 -5.40
N ALA A 212 -9.85 12.09 -4.23
CA ALA A 212 -10.08 12.85 -3.00
C ALA A 212 -9.37 14.21 -3.03
N TRP A 213 -8.13 14.24 -3.54
CA TRP A 213 -7.39 15.50 -3.75
C TRP A 213 -8.11 16.44 -4.72
N GLN A 214 -8.62 15.90 -5.84
CA GLN A 214 -9.34 16.66 -6.83
C GLN A 214 -10.62 17.27 -6.25
N LEU A 215 -11.44 16.47 -5.55
CA LEU A 215 -12.66 16.96 -4.90
C LEU A 215 -12.35 18.08 -3.89
N LEU A 216 -11.30 17.92 -3.09
CA LEU A 216 -10.93 18.87 -2.05
C LEU A 216 -10.40 20.19 -2.61
N ASN A 217 -9.64 20.17 -3.71
CA ASN A 217 -9.00 21.36 -4.26
C ASN A 217 -9.84 22.06 -5.34
N SER A 218 -10.51 21.31 -6.23
CA SER A 218 -11.36 21.88 -7.28
C SER A 218 -12.73 22.29 -6.76
N HIS A 219 -13.17 21.75 -5.62
CA HIS A 219 -14.46 22.02 -5.00
C HIS A 219 -14.30 22.37 -3.50
N ALA A 220 -13.32 23.21 -3.19
CA ALA A 220 -13.03 23.65 -1.82
C ALA A 220 -14.17 24.48 -1.17
N ASP A 221 -15.05 25.04 -1.98
CA ASP A 221 -16.30 25.65 -1.54
C ASP A 221 -17.32 24.63 -1.03
N LEU A 222 -17.29 23.42 -1.54
CA LEU A 222 -18.26 22.36 -1.28
C LEU A 222 -17.77 21.35 -0.25
N PHE A 223 -16.50 20.99 -0.26
CA PHE A 223 -15.93 19.94 0.61
C PHE A 223 -14.87 20.47 1.57
N SER A 224 -14.74 19.78 2.69
CA SER A 224 -13.60 19.92 3.60
C SER A 224 -13.20 18.54 4.12
N GLU A 225 -11.90 18.31 4.30
CA GLU A 225 -11.42 17.06 4.89
C GLU A 225 -11.75 17.01 6.39
N LEU A 226 -12.37 15.92 6.83
CA LEU A 226 -12.63 15.63 8.24
C LEU A 226 -11.47 14.85 8.84
N VAL A 227 -10.97 13.85 8.13
CA VAL A 227 -9.85 12.99 8.54
C VAL A 227 -9.32 12.22 7.35
N GLY A 228 -8.03 11.87 7.40
CA GLY A 228 -7.36 11.06 6.37
C GLY A 228 -6.44 10.02 6.97
N SER A 229 -5.90 9.15 6.11
CA SER A 229 -4.90 8.13 6.46
C SER A 229 -3.47 8.68 6.55
N ASN A 230 -3.24 9.92 6.19
CA ASN A 230 -1.93 10.56 6.16
C ASN A 230 -1.43 11.02 7.55
N THR A 231 -2.15 10.69 8.62
CA THR A 231 -1.83 11.09 10.00
C THR A 231 -1.80 9.89 10.95
N GLY A 232 -1.02 10.02 12.03
CA GLY A 232 -0.91 8.99 13.05
C GLY A 232 -0.29 7.69 12.53
N HIS A 233 -0.64 6.57 13.13
CA HIS A 233 -0.08 5.26 12.80
C HIS A 233 -0.51 4.71 11.42
N TYR A 234 -1.45 5.33 10.76
CA TYR A 234 -1.85 4.95 9.40
C TYR A 234 -0.93 5.52 8.33
N ALA A 235 -0.21 6.61 8.61
CA ALA A 235 0.66 7.27 7.66
C ALA A 235 1.83 6.38 7.17
N ASP A 236 2.30 5.46 8.02
CA ASP A 236 3.42 4.56 7.72
C ASP A 236 2.97 3.16 7.26
N ARG A 237 1.64 2.92 7.21
CA ARG A 237 1.13 1.60 6.80
C ARG A 237 0.97 1.53 5.30
N THR A 238 1.61 0.50 4.72
CA THR A 238 1.41 0.24 3.29
C THR A 238 -0.04 -0.16 3.01
N SER A 239 -0.62 0.45 2.00
CA SER A 239 -1.98 0.14 1.56
C SER A 239 -2.02 -0.41 0.14
N LEU A 240 -1.26 0.18 -0.77
CA LEU A 240 -1.20 -0.26 -2.16
C LEU A 240 -0.23 -1.45 -2.26
N ILE A 241 -0.75 -2.61 -2.64
CA ILE A 241 -0.04 -3.89 -2.58
C ILE A 241 0.04 -4.52 -3.95
N LEU A 242 1.26 -4.96 -4.33
CA LEU A 242 1.47 -5.85 -5.46
C LEU A 242 1.19 -7.29 -5.02
N GLY A 243 0.31 -7.95 -5.73
CA GLY A 243 0.11 -9.39 -5.66
C GLY A 243 0.45 -10.08 -6.98
N ALA A 244 0.78 -11.33 -6.89
CA ALA A 244 1.06 -12.20 -8.04
C ALA A 244 0.09 -13.37 -8.06
N SER A 245 -0.38 -13.77 -9.24
CA SER A 245 -1.15 -15.01 -9.39
C SER A 245 -0.29 -16.22 -9.01
N LYS A 246 -0.93 -17.27 -8.48
CA LYS A 246 -0.22 -18.50 -8.15
C LYS A 246 0.49 -19.08 -9.38
N THR A 247 -0.15 -19.03 -10.54
CA THR A 247 0.44 -19.49 -11.80
C THR A 247 1.73 -18.75 -12.12
N ALA A 248 1.77 -17.41 -12.01
CA ALA A 248 2.99 -16.64 -12.26
C ALA A 248 4.11 -16.99 -11.28
N LEU A 249 3.77 -17.15 -9.99
CA LEU A 249 4.75 -17.52 -8.96
C LEU A 249 5.33 -18.92 -9.12
N ASP A 250 4.54 -19.86 -9.65
CA ASP A 250 4.97 -21.24 -9.85
C ASP A 250 5.72 -21.40 -11.20
N THR A 251 5.37 -20.62 -12.22
CA THR A 251 5.96 -20.70 -13.56
C THR A 251 7.32 -19.96 -13.65
N ASP A 252 7.39 -18.72 -13.16
CA ASP A 252 8.63 -17.91 -13.17
C ASP A 252 8.78 -17.12 -11.87
N PRO A 253 9.28 -17.74 -10.79
CA PRO A 253 9.51 -17.06 -9.51
C PRO A 253 10.57 -15.95 -9.63
N ASP A 254 11.50 -16.04 -10.58
CA ASP A 254 12.50 -15.01 -10.82
C ASP A 254 11.89 -13.73 -11.43
N ALA A 255 10.80 -13.85 -12.21
CA ALA A 255 10.04 -12.69 -12.68
C ALA A 255 9.40 -11.92 -11.51
N ALA A 256 8.81 -12.65 -10.54
CA ALA A 256 8.24 -12.03 -9.34
C ALA A 256 9.31 -11.32 -8.50
N THR A 257 10.49 -11.92 -8.35
CA THR A 257 11.65 -11.32 -7.69
C THR A 257 12.08 -10.04 -8.40
N ALA A 258 12.26 -10.10 -9.73
CA ALA A 258 12.70 -8.98 -10.56
C ALA A 258 11.70 -7.81 -10.49
N LEU A 259 10.40 -8.09 -10.62
CA LEU A 259 9.35 -7.07 -10.53
C LEU A 259 9.30 -6.42 -9.14
N THR A 260 9.42 -7.23 -8.08
CA THR A 260 9.47 -6.73 -6.70
C THR A 260 10.65 -5.78 -6.50
N LEU A 261 11.84 -6.14 -7.00
CA LEU A 261 13.04 -5.31 -6.90
C LEU A 261 12.90 -4.02 -7.71
N ALA A 262 12.40 -4.11 -8.95
CA ALA A 262 12.21 -2.96 -9.82
C ALA A 262 11.25 -1.93 -9.21
N LEU A 263 10.08 -2.36 -8.75
CA LEU A 263 9.10 -1.46 -8.12
C LEU A 263 9.56 -0.95 -6.75
N ARG A 264 10.27 -1.75 -5.97
CA ARG A 264 10.87 -1.31 -4.70
C ARG A 264 11.89 -0.20 -4.91
N ASP A 265 12.77 -0.34 -5.90
CA ASP A 265 13.80 0.64 -6.19
C ASP A 265 13.19 1.90 -6.82
N ALA A 266 12.18 1.76 -7.68
CA ALA A 266 11.40 2.87 -8.20
C ALA A 266 10.67 3.63 -7.08
N ALA A 267 10.07 2.93 -6.11
CA ALA A 267 9.40 3.53 -4.95
C ALA A 267 10.36 4.35 -4.09
N LYS A 268 11.55 3.82 -3.81
CA LYS A 268 12.60 4.54 -3.08
C LYS A 268 13.02 5.80 -3.84
N TRP A 269 13.23 5.68 -5.16
CA TRP A 269 13.60 6.80 -5.99
C TRP A 269 12.50 7.88 -6.01
N ALA A 270 11.24 7.49 -6.23
CA ALA A 270 10.09 8.39 -6.23
C ALA A 270 9.96 9.16 -4.91
N ASN A 271 10.20 8.49 -3.77
CA ASN A 271 10.19 9.14 -2.46
C ASN A 271 11.29 10.18 -2.28
N GLN A 272 12.47 9.94 -2.85
CA GLN A 272 13.62 10.85 -2.76
C GLN A 272 13.53 12.01 -3.76
N HIS A 273 12.77 11.87 -4.86
CA HIS A 273 12.69 12.78 -5.98
C HIS A 273 11.23 13.12 -6.32
N ARG A 274 10.45 13.56 -5.31
CA ARG A 274 9.00 13.77 -5.45
C ARG A 274 8.63 14.77 -6.54
N ASP A 275 9.42 15.82 -6.72
CA ASP A 275 9.20 16.82 -7.77
C ASP A 275 9.37 16.23 -9.17
N GLU A 276 10.42 15.45 -9.39
CA GLU A 276 10.63 14.76 -10.66
C GLU A 276 9.56 13.67 -10.88
N ALA A 277 9.19 12.92 -9.84
CA ALA A 277 8.11 11.94 -9.92
C ALA A 277 6.77 12.60 -10.31
N ALA A 278 6.49 13.80 -9.79
CA ALA A 278 5.29 14.55 -10.15
C ALA A 278 5.27 14.95 -11.65
N ILE A 279 6.41 15.35 -12.20
CA ILE A 279 6.54 15.64 -13.64
C ILE A 279 6.23 14.37 -14.44
N LEU A 280 6.86 13.24 -14.11
CA LEU A 280 6.68 11.98 -14.84
C LEU A 280 5.22 11.50 -14.84
N VAL A 281 4.51 11.64 -13.71
CA VAL A 281 3.09 11.26 -13.63
C VAL A 281 2.22 12.23 -14.42
N ALA A 282 2.48 13.54 -14.32
CA ALA A 282 1.69 14.55 -15.03
C ALA A 282 1.85 14.45 -16.56
N ASP A 283 3.02 14.05 -17.05
CA ASP A 283 3.27 13.83 -18.47
C ASP A 283 2.47 12.63 -19.04
N GLU A 284 2.13 11.66 -18.17
CA GLU A 284 1.33 10.48 -18.54
C GLU A 284 -0.18 10.69 -18.34
N SER A 285 -0.58 11.73 -17.60
CA SER A 285 -1.98 12.01 -17.23
C SER A 285 -2.42 13.38 -17.75
N SER A 286 -3.53 13.42 -18.48
CA SER A 286 -4.16 14.68 -18.91
C SER A 286 -4.97 15.37 -17.77
N ASP A 287 -5.17 14.71 -16.63
CA ASP A 287 -6.14 15.12 -15.62
C ASP A 287 -5.56 16.12 -14.62
N PHE A 288 -4.23 16.20 -14.52
CA PHE A 288 -3.54 17.06 -13.55
C PHE A 288 -2.41 17.86 -14.18
N SER A 289 -2.33 19.14 -13.85
CA SER A 289 -1.12 19.91 -14.13
C SER A 289 0.04 19.41 -13.25
N THR A 290 1.27 19.63 -13.71
CA THR A 290 2.49 19.28 -12.94
C THR A 290 2.48 19.89 -11.54
N ASP A 291 2.01 21.15 -11.39
CA ASP A 291 1.96 21.81 -10.09
C ASP A 291 0.92 21.18 -9.16
N ALA A 292 -0.25 20.78 -9.67
CA ALA A 292 -1.26 20.08 -8.90
C ALA A 292 -0.75 18.69 -8.47
N MET A 293 -0.08 17.97 -9.37
CA MET A 293 0.53 16.66 -9.06
C MET A 293 1.63 16.79 -8.01
N ARG A 294 2.51 17.80 -8.14
CA ARG A 294 3.55 18.10 -7.16
C ARG A 294 2.94 18.37 -5.78
N ALA A 295 1.94 19.25 -5.71
CA ALA A 295 1.26 19.58 -4.47
C ALA A 295 0.63 18.34 -3.83
N MET A 296 -0.04 17.49 -4.61
CA MET A 296 -0.63 16.23 -4.13
C MET A 296 0.43 15.29 -3.56
N LEU A 297 1.50 14.99 -4.31
CA LEU A 297 2.55 14.08 -3.87
C LEU A 297 3.27 14.57 -2.61
N HIS A 298 3.44 15.90 -2.43
CA HIS A 298 4.02 16.46 -1.21
C HIS A 298 3.10 16.34 0.02
N HIS A 299 1.79 16.26 -0.18
CA HIS A 299 0.82 16.03 0.91
C HIS A 299 0.64 14.55 1.26
N GLN A 300 1.09 13.64 0.40
CA GLN A 300 1.01 12.21 0.66
C GLN A 300 2.12 11.75 1.62
N PRO A 301 1.89 10.66 2.37
CA PRO A 301 2.92 10.07 3.21
C PRO A 301 4.18 9.67 2.44
N ALA A 302 5.27 9.44 3.15
CA ALA A 302 6.50 8.93 2.55
C ALA A 302 6.29 7.54 1.93
N ILE A 303 6.75 7.35 0.70
CA ILE A 303 6.72 6.04 0.03
C ILE A 303 7.78 5.15 0.67
N SER A 304 7.34 4.15 1.43
CA SER A 304 8.19 3.20 2.13
C SER A 304 7.80 1.76 1.75
N PRO A 305 8.43 1.17 0.71
CA PRO A 305 8.08 -0.17 0.26
C PRO A 305 8.48 -1.23 1.30
N VAL A 306 7.60 -2.21 1.52
CA VAL A 306 7.79 -3.29 2.49
C VAL A 306 7.63 -4.66 1.85
N THR A 307 8.43 -5.64 2.30
CA THR A 307 8.44 -7.03 1.83
C THR A 307 8.57 -8.00 2.99
N GLY A 308 8.44 -9.29 2.74
CA GLY A 308 8.75 -10.34 3.71
C GLY A 308 7.96 -10.25 5.01
N HIS A 309 8.66 -10.27 6.14
CA HIS A 309 8.04 -10.24 7.47
C HIS A 309 7.30 -8.92 7.72
N ALA A 310 7.88 -7.77 7.35
CA ALA A 310 7.24 -6.48 7.55
C ALA A 310 5.91 -6.36 6.79
N LEU A 311 5.84 -6.86 5.54
CA LEU A 311 4.59 -6.94 4.80
C LEU A 311 3.57 -7.83 5.51
N ARG A 312 4.00 -9.02 5.95
CA ARG A 312 3.11 -9.97 6.65
C ARG A 312 2.54 -9.39 7.93
N ASP A 313 3.35 -8.70 8.72
CA ASP A 313 2.91 -8.10 9.98
C ASP A 313 1.88 -7.00 9.75
N GLN A 314 2.06 -6.18 8.72
CA GLN A 314 1.05 -5.18 8.33
C GLN A 314 -0.22 -5.82 7.79
N MET A 315 -0.13 -6.91 7.01
CA MET A 315 -1.31 -7.66 6.56
C MET A 315 -2.05 -8.33 7.72
N ALA A 316 -1.35 -8.80 8.76
CA ALA A 316 -2.01 -9.31 9.96
C ALA A 316 -2.83 -8.23 10.70
N GLN A 317 -2.31 -7.00 10.77
CA GLN A 317 -3.06 -5.88 11.33
C GLN A 317 -4.32 -5.56 10.49
N TYR A 318 -4.23 -5.57 9.16
CA TYR A 318 -5.40 -5.38 8.31
C TYR A 318 -6.41 -6.54 8.43
N CYS A 319 -5.96 -7.78 8.59
CA CYS A 319 -6.85 -8.92 8.85
C CYS A 319 -7.62 -8.76 10.16
N ASP A 320 -6.95 -8.38 11.25
CA ASP A 320 -7.58 -8.10 12.55
C ASP A 320 -8.62 -6.97 12.44
N GLU A 321 -8.30 -5.91 11.71
CA GLU A 321 -9.21 -4.80 11.45
C GLU A 321 -10.42 -5.18 10.58
N LEU A 322 -10.23 -6.02 9.57
CA LEU A 322 -11.33 -6.54 8.76
C LEU A 322 -12.23 -7.48 9.57
N GLN A 323 -11.67 -8.27 10.50
CA GLN A 323 -12.45 -9.06 11.46
C GLN A 323 -13.28 -8.14 12.38
N LEU A 324 -12.70 -7.04 12.87
CA LEU A 324 -13.38 -6.06 13.73
C LEU A 324 -14.65 -5.47 13.08
N ILE A 325 -14.69 -5.36 11.76
CA ILE A 325 -15.86 -4.84 11.00
C ILE A 325 -16.66 -5.96 10.30
N GLY A 326 -16.36 -7.24 10.56
CA GLY A 326 -17.09 -8.38 10.04
C GLY A 326 -16.86 -8.68 8.54
N GLN A 327 -15.75 -8.20 7.95
CA GLN A 327 -15.38 -8.48 6.57
C GLN A 327 -14.51 -9.74 6.43
N LEU A 328 -13.91 -10.19 7.52
CA LEU A 328 -13.30 -11.51 7.67
C LEU A 328 -13.88 -12.20 8.91
N PRO A 329 -13.98 -13.53 8.93
CA PRO A 329 -14.44 -14.25 10.12
C PRO A 329 -13.39 -14.17 11.24
N ASP A 330 -13.84 -14.13 12.48
CA ASP A 330 -13.00 -14.13 13.69
C ASP A 330 -12.61 -15.53 14.17
N THR A 331 -13.03 -16.58 13.45
CA THR A 331 -12.74 -17.99 13.78
C THR A 331 -11.31 -18.40 13.45
N GLU A 332 -10.57 -17.59 12.72
CA GLU A 332 -9.17 -17.84 12.35
C GLU A 332 -8.30 -16.66 12.77
N ALA A 333 -7.11 -16.94 13.31
CA ALA A 333 -6.19 -15.90 13.72
C ALA A 333 -5.75 -15.01 12.53
N ALA A 334 -5.79 -13.69 12.68
CA ALA A 334 -5.37 -12.72 11.68
C ALA A 334 -3.95 -12.98 11.13
N SER A 335 -3.02 -13.39 12.01
CA SER A 335 -1.66 -13.76 11.64
C SER A 335 -1.58 -15.04 10.76
N ALA A 336 -2.51 -15.97 10.90
CA ALA A 336 -2.58 -17.16 10.06
C ALA A 336 -3.10 -16.80 8.66
N ILE A 337 -4.14 -15.95 8.59
CA ILE A 337 -4.65 -15.41 7.33
C ILE A 337 -3.53 -14.65 6.59
N ALA A 338 -2.83 -13.74 7.26
CA ALA A 338 -1.74 -12.98 6.66
C ALA A 338 -0.60 -13.87 6.15
N ARG A 339 -0.25 -14.92 6.91
CA ARG A 339 0.82 -15.88 6.53
C ARG A 339 0.53 -16.57 5.22
N ARG A 340 -0.70 -17.07 5.02
CA ARG A 340 -1.06 -17.75 3.76
C ARG A 340 -1.30 -16.78 2.62
N SER A 341 -1.63 -15.52 2.92
CA SER A 341 -1.87 -14.48 1.92
C SER A 341 -0.59 -13.83 1.39
N THR A 342 0.55 -13.98 2.07
CA THR A 342 1.81 -13.32 1.71
C THR A 342 2.87 -14.33 1.30
N ARG A 343 3.72 -13.95 0.32
CA ARG A 343 4.90 -14.72 -0.08
C ARG A 343 6.13 -13.81 -0.14
N ASN A 344 7.22 -14.23 0.51
CA ASN A 344 8.49 -13.54 0.36
C ASN A 344 9.21 -14.09 -0.87
N VAL A 345 9.35 -13.27 -1.91
CA VAL A 345 10.00 -13.64 -3.17
C VAL A 345 11.47 -13.24 -3.24
N LEU A 346 11.96 -12.52 -2.22
CA LEU A 346 13.35 -12.07 -2.16
C LEU A 346 14.28 -13.07 -1.45
N ASN A 347 13.71 -13.95 -0.63
CA ASN A 347 14.43 -15.03 0.07
C ASN A 347 14.07 -16.36 -0.63
N GLY A 348 14.76 -16.66 -1.70
CA GLY A 348 14.68 -17.95 -2.37
C GLY A 348 15.75 -18.90 -1.86
#